data_7d9601f1a4dbd9b5e54c97944cc9789f
#
_entry.id   7d9601f1a4dbd9b5e54c97944cc9789f
#
_cell.length_a   1.000
_cell.length_b   1.000
_cell.length_c   1.000
_cell.angle_alpha   90.00
_cell.angle_beta   90.00
_cell.angle_gamma   90.00
#
_symmetry.space_group_name_H-M   'P 1'
#
loop_
_entity.id
_entity.type
_entity.pdbx_description
1 polymer ?
#
loop_
_entity_poly.entity_id
_entity_poly.type
_entity_poly.pdbx_seq_one_letter_code
_entity_poly.pdbx_strand_id
1 'polypeptide(L)' 'MKIKNANILITGGASGIGKIMGRIALEKGAKSLIIWDINPDNLDSTKAELSAKGNVFTY' A
#
# COMPACT_ATOMS: atom_id res chain seq x y z
N MET A 1 -13.31 8.81 8.15
CA MET A 1 -11.97 9.06 7.60
C MET A 1 -12.06 9.19 6.10
N LYS A 2 -11.43 10.20 5.54
CA LYS A 2 -11.40 10.39 4.09
C LYS A 2 -10.13 9.78 3.53
N ILE A 3 -10.26 8.83 2.63
CA ILE A 3 -9.13 8.16 1.98
C ILE A 3 -8.73 8.87 0.69
N LYS A 4 -9.70 9.44 -0.01
CA LYS A 4 -9.44 10.14 -1.27
C LYS A 4 -8.44 11.28 -1.06
N ASN A 5 -7.39 11.30 -1.88
CA ASN A 5 -6.29 12.27 -1.83
C ASN A 5 -5.46 12.23 -0.55
N ALA A 6 -5.61 11.20 0.29
CA ALA A 6 -4.82 11.05 1.50
C ALA A 6 -3.52 10.28 1.22
N ASN A 7 -2.49 10.55 2.03
CA ASN A 7 -1.29 9.75 2.07
C ASN A 7 -1.46 8.72 3.17
N ILE A 8 -1.41 7.44 2.83
CA ILE A 8 -1.72 6.35 3.75
C ILE A 8 -0.43 5.58 4.06
N LEU A 9 -0.13 5.41 5.34
CA LEU A 9 0.98 4.58 5.80
C LEU A 9 0.42 3.31 6.44
N ILE A 10 0.90 2.16 5.99
CA ILE A 10 0.52 0.86 6.55
C ILE A 10 1.79 0.13 6.97
N THR A 11 1.93 -0.15 8.26
CA THR A 11 3.00 -1.00 8.77
C THR A 11 2.57 -2.46 8.64
N GLY A 12 3.52 -3.32 8.23
CA GLY A 12 3.19 -4.70 7.91
C GLY A 12 2.33 -4.83 6.66
N GLY A 13 2.36 -3.81 5.78
CA GLY A 13 1.47 -3.72 4.63
C GLY A 13 1.76 -4.69 3.49
N ALA A 14 2.88 -5.42 3.57
CA ALA A 14 3.22 -6.43 2.57
C ALA A 14 2.69 -7.81 2.94
N SER A 15 2.09 -7.98 4.12
CA SER A 15 1.45 -9.23 4.52
C SER A 15 -0.06 -9.17 4.27
N GLY A 16 -0.73 -10.33 4.35
CA GLY A 16 -2.11 -10.53 3.93
C GLY A 16 -3.09 -9.39 4.20
N ILE A 17 -3.40 -9.11 5.48
CA ILE A 17 -4.41 -8.09 5.82
C ILE A 17 -3.95 -6.69 5.42
N GLY A 18 -2.68 -6.36 5.68
CA GLY A 18 -2.13 -5.05 5.31
C GLY A 18 -2.17 -4.80 3.81
N LYS A 19 -1.88 -5.83 3.02
CA LYS A 19 -1.92 -5.75 1.56
C LYS A 19 -3.35 -5.49 1.06
N ILE A 20 -4.33 -6.17 1.65
CA ILE A 20 -5.74 -5.96 1.31
C ILE A 20 -6.17 -4.53 1.66
N MET A 21 -5.78 -4.04 2.82
CA MET A 21 -6.08 -2.67 3.23
C MET A 21 -5.46 -1.65 2.28
N GLY A 22 -4.23 -1.89 1.85
CA GLY A 22 -3.55 -1.02 0.89
C GLY A 22 -4.27 -0.97 -0.45
N ARG A 23 -4.70 -2.11 -0.94
CA ARG A 23 -5.47 -2.18 -2.19
C ARG A 23 -6.77 -1.39 -2.08
N ILE A 24 -7.49 -1.56 -0.99
CA ILE A 24 -8.75 -0.84 -0.77
C ILE A 24 -8.50 0.67 -0.71
N ALA A 25 -7.43 1.09 -0.02
CA ALA A 25 -7.09 2.50 0.07
C ALA A 25 -6.85 3.11 -1.32
N LEU A 26 -6.10 2.42 -2.17
CA LEU A 26 -5.84 2.89 -3.53
C LEU A 26 -7.11 2.91 -4.38
N GLU A 27 -7.97 1.92 -4.23
CA GLU A 27 -9.24 1.88 -4.95
C GLU A 27 -10.16 3.02 -4.53
N LYS A 28 -10.04 3.51 -3.30
CA LYS A 28 -10.80 4.65 -2.81
C LYS A 28 -10.14 6.00 -3.11
N GLY A 29 -9.07 6.01 -3.88
CA GLY A 29 -8.45 7.23 -4.37
C GLY A 29 -7.37 7.82 -3.48
N ALA A 30 -6.69 7.02 -2.67
CA ALA A 30 -5.55 7.51 -1.89
C ALA A 30 -4.52 8.14 -2.84
N LYS A 31 -3.95 9.27 -2.43
CA LYS A 31 -2.94 9.96 -3.23
C LYS A 31 -1.66 9.14 -3.32
N SER A 32 -1.26 8.56 -2.21
CA SER A 32 -0.10 7.67 -2.16
C SER A 32 -0.29 6.64 -1.07
N LEU A 33 0.33 5.49 -1.25
CA LEU A 33 0.35 4.42 -0.28
C LEU A 33 1.80 4.14 0.09
N ILE A 34 2.11 4.21 1.37
CA ILE A 34 3.44 3.93 1.89
C ILE A 34 3.36 2.64 2.69
N ILE A 35 4.14 1.65 2.30
CA ILE A 35 4.16 0.35 2.95
C ILE A 35 5.48 0.15 3.66
N TRP A 36 5.43 -0.14 4.94
CA TRP A 36 6.59 -0.46 5.75
C TRP A 36 6.49 -1.90 6.25
N ASP A 37 7.45 -2.72 5.83
CA ASP A 37 7.51 -4.12 6.23
C ASP A 37 8.96 -4.54 6.37
N ILE A 38 9.21 -5.53 7.22
CA ILE A 38 10.56 -6.05 7.44
C ILE A 38 10.98 -7.10 6.40
N ASN A 39 10.06 -7.58 5.58
CA ASN A 39 10.34 -8.59 4.57
C ASN A 39 10.49 -7.95 3.19
N PRO A 40 11.72 -7.81 2.67
CA PRO A 40 11.94 -7.12 1.39
C PRO A 40 11.32 -7.84 0.19
N ASP A 41 11.25 -9.16 0.21
CA ASP A 41 10.64 -9.90 -0.89
C ASP A 41 9.15 -9.61 -0.98
N ASN A 42 8.47 -9.56 0.16
CA ASN A 42 7.06 -9.20 0.20
C ASN A 42 6.82 -7.74 -0.21
N LEU A 43 7.74 -6.84 0.15
CA LEU A 43 7.64 -5.44 -0.28
C LEU A 43 7.71 -5.33 -1.79
N ASP A 44 8.65 -6.01 -2.44
CA ASP A 44 8.82 -5.93 -3.88
C ASP A 44 7.59 -6.46 -4.62
N SER A 45 7.08 -7.61 -4.22
CA SER A 45 5.92 -8.21 -4.87
C SER A 45 4.66 -7.37 -4.65
N THR A 46 4.48 -6.84 -3.46
CA THR A 46 3.33 -5.99 -3.14
C THR A 46 3.39 -4.68 -3.91
N LYS A 47 4.57 -4.06 -4.01
CA LYS A 47 4.74 -2.84 -4.78
C LYS A 47 4.39 -3.08 -6.25
N ALA A 48 4.90 -4.16 -6.84
CA ALA A 48 4.61 -4.50 -8.23
C ALA A 48 3.11 -4.69 -8.45
N GLU A 49 2.46 -5.39 -7.53
CA GLU A 49 1.03 -5.69 -7.64
C GLU A 49 0.16 -4.45 -7.47
N LEU A 50 0.46 -3.61 -6.48
CA LEU A 50 -0.37 -2.45 -6.15
C LEU A 50 -0.05 -1.22 -6.98
N SER A 51 1.12 -1.12 -7.58
CA SER A 51 1.50 0.04 -8.40
C SER A 51 0.60 0.22 -9.62
N ALA A 52 -0.05 -0.83 -10.07
CA ALA A 52 -1.04 -0.74 -11.15
C ALA A 52 -2.28 0.07 -10.74
N LYS A 53 -2.52 0.25 -9.45
CA LYS A 53 -3.70 0.93 -8.92
C LYS A 53 -3.41 2.35 -8.43
N GLY A 54 -2.15 2.72 -8.26
CA GLY A 54 -1.80 4.05 -7.78
C GLY A 54 -0.32 4.16 -7.38
N ASN A 55 0.00 5.24 -6.68
CA ASN A 55 1.37 5.50 -6.23
C ASN A 55 1.69 4.71 -4.96
N VAL A 56 2.67 3.84 -5.05
CA VAL A 56 3.08 2.98 -3.93
C VAL A 56 4.56 3.17 -3.64
N PHE A 57 4.87 3.43 -2.38
CA PHE A 57 6.23 3.55 -1.88
C PHE A 57 6.47 2.48 -0.83
N THR A 58 7.65 1.87 -0.83
CA THR A 58 8.01 0.80 0.12
C THR A 58 9.26 1.16 0.90
N TYR A 59 9.29 0.73 2.15
CA TYR A 59 10.43 0.94 3.04
C TYR A 59 10.74 -0.29 3.87
#